data_56451f3d31274b73e10eac073af5630e
#
_entry.id   56451f3d31274b73e10eac073af5630e
#
_cell.length_a   1.000
_cell.length_b   1.000
_cell.length_c   1.000
_cell.angle_alpha   90.00
_cell.angle_beta   90.00
_cell.angle_gamma   90.00
#
_symmetry.space_group_name_H-M   'P 1'
#
loop_
_entity.id
_entity.type
_entity.pdbx_description
1 polymer ?
#
loop_
_entity_poly.entity_id
_entity_poly.type
_entity_poly.pdbx_seq_one_letter_code
_entity_poly.pdbx_strand_id
1 'polypeptide(L)'
;TGRMRRILEMDAENRLAVVQPGVPNIQISEAAAPYGLFFAPDPSSQKACTIGGNVAENAGGPHCLALGVTTNHVLGLTVVTAAGDIVNLGGRVADSFGYDLRGAFIGSEGTLGIATEIVVKLLPVPASVVTLLAIFDGVREASETVSSIIAAGMVPAAMEMMDRVTL
;
A
#
# COMPACT_ATOMS: atom_id res chain seq x y z
N THR A 1 -0.68 -12.83 15.45
CA THR A 1 -1.56 -11.76 14.92
C THR A 1 -2.89 -12.26 14.33
N GLY A 2 -3.06 -13.58 14.04
CA GLY A 2 -4.23 -14.13 13.39
C GLY A 2 -5.60 -13.85 14.06
N ARG A 3 -5.64 -13.48 15.33
CA ARG A 3 -6.85 -13.06 16.06
C ARG A 3 -7.08 -11.55 16.05
N MET A 4 -6.11 -10.75 15.59
CA MET A 4 -6.15 -9.29 15.57
C MET A 4 -6.66 -8.82 14.19
N ARG A 5 -7.98 -8.87 13.97
CA ARG A 5 -8.62 -8.68 12.66
C ARG A 5 -9.69 -7.59 12.63
N ARG A 6 -9.57 -6.61 13.52
CA ARG A 6 -10.56 -5.53 13.58
C ARG A 6 -10.05 -4.27 12.90
N ILE A 7 -10.94 -3.59 12.18
CA ILE A 7 -10.82 -2.17 11.88
C ILE A 7 -11.29 -1.45 13.13
N LEU A 8 -10.37 -0.77 13.80
CA LEU A 8 -10.62 -0.13 15.10
C LEU A 8 -11.30 1.23 14.92
N GLU A 9 -10.92 1.94 13.85
CA GLU A 9 -11.43 3.27 13.54
C GLU A 9 -11.43 3.50 12.03
N MET A 10 -12.43 4.22 11.53
CA MET A 10 -12.49 4.75 10.17
C MET A 10 -12.75 6.25 10.26
N ASP A 11 -11.71 7.03 10.03
CA ASP A 11 -11.76 8.49 10.03
C ASP A 11 -11.76 9.00 8.58
N ALA A 12 -12.95 9.10 8.03
CA ALA A 12 -13.13 9.50 6.63
C ALA A 12 -12.76 10.98 6.40
N GLU A 13 -12.93 11.84 7.40
CA GLU A 13 -12.63 13.27 7.32
C GLU A 13 -11.12 13.49 7.15
N ASN A 14 -10.31 12.80 7.96
CA ASN A 14 -8.86 12.84 7.88
C ASN A 14 -8.27 11.80 6.90
N ARG A 15 -9.12 11.01 6.23
CA ARG A 15 -8.74 9.97 5.26
C ARG A 15 -7.74 8.98 5.82
N LEU A 16 -8.03 8.46 6.99
CA LEU A 16 -7.22 7.41 7.61
C LEU A 16 -8.09 6.32 8.24
N ALA A 17 -7.50 5.18 8.49
CA ALA A 17 -8.09 4.13 9.29
C ALA A 17 -7.06 3.56 10.27
N VAL A 18 -7.52 3.13 11.44
CA VAL A 18 -6.72 2.39 12.41
C VAL A 18 -7.14 0.94 12.35
N VAL A 19 -6.22 0.06 12.05
CA VAL A 19 -6.50 -1.35 11.78
C VAL A 19 -5.54 -2.27 12.53
N GLN A 20 -6.00 -3.47 12.84
CA GLN A 20 -5.17 -4.52 13.41
C GLN A 20 -4.44 -5.31 12.30
N PRO A 21 -3.26 -5.89 12.56
CA PRO A 21 -2.38 -6.46 11.55
C PRO A 21 -2.96 -7.67 10.80
N GLY A 22 -3.92 -8.38 11.37
CA GLY A 22 -4.59 -9.51 10.73
C GLY A 22 -5.78 -9.16 9.82
N VAL A 23 -6.06 -7.87 9.61
CA VAL A 23 -7.09 -7.43 8.66
C VAL A 23 -6.62 -7.73 7.24
N PRO A 24 -7.41 -8.45 6.40
CA PRO A 24 -7.13 -8.62 4.99
C PRO A 24 -7.04 -7.29 4.26
N ASN A 25 -6.08 -7.14 3.35
CA ASN A 25 -5.82 -5.88 2.66
C ASN A 25 -7.09 -5.33 1.98
N ILE A 26 -7.80 -6.16 1.25
CA ILE A 26 -9.00 -5.76 0.52
C ILE A 26 -10.11 -5.21 1.44
N GLN A 27 -10.25 -5.74 2.65
CA GLN A 27 -11.28 -5.32 3.59
C GLN A 27 -11.14 -3.87 4.05
N ILE A 28 -9.93 -3.32 4.02
CA ILE A 28 -9.71 -1.89 4.34
C ILE A 28 -10.39 -1.03 3.28
N SER A 29 -10.20 -1.36 1.99
CA SER A 29 -10.86 -0.65 0.88
C SER A 29 -12.37 -0.86 0.87
N GLU A 30 -12.85 -2.08 1.15
CA GLU A 30 -14.28 -2.38 1.27
C GLU A 30 -14.96 -1.54 2.37
N ALA A 31 -14.29 -1.40 3.54
CA ALA A 31 -14.78 -0.58 4.63
C ALA A 31 -14.72 0.93 4.35
N ALA A 32 -13.77 1.38 3.52
CA ALA A 32 -13.59 2.78 3.13
C ALA A 32 -14.52 3.20 1.97
N ALA A 33 -14.98 2.24 1.16
CA ALA A 33 -15.77 2.49 -0.04
C ALA A 33 -17.04 3.35 0.17
N PRO A 34 -17.82 3.19 1.27
CA PRO A 34 -18.99 4.04 1.53
C PRO A 34 -18.66 5.54 1.66
N TYR A 35 -17.39 5.85 1.94
CA TYR A 35 -16.89 7.23 2.07
C TYR A 35 -16.20 7.73 0.79
N GLY A 36 -16.25 6.95 -0.31
CA GLY A 36 -15.55 7.29 -1.55
C GLY A 36 -14.02 7.19 -1.42
N LEU A 37 -13.53 6.36 -0.51
CA LEU A 37 -12.10 6.18 -0.20
C LEU A 37 -11.66 4.73 -0.45
N PHE A 38 -10.34 4.54 -0.62
CA PHE A 38 -9.73 3.22 -0.74
C PHE A 38 -8.31 3.20 -0.15
N PHE A 39 -7.80 2.02 0.16
CA PHE A 39 -6.41 1.79 0.55
C PHE A 39 -5.60 1.42 -0.69
N ALA A 40 -4.60 2.22 -1.02
CA ALA A 40 -3.92 2.17 -2.31
C ALA A 40 -3.02 0.94 -2.57
N PRO A 41 -2.21 0.43 -1.61
CA PRO A 41 -1.42 -0.76 -1.86
C PRO A 41 -2.28 -1.97 -2.24
N ASP A 42 -2.03 -2.53 -3.42
CA ASP A 42 -2.86 -3.57 -4.02
C ASP A 42 -2.04 -4.77 -4.54
N PRO A 43 -1.28 -5.44 -3.67
CA PRO A 43 -0.56 -6.63 -4.09
C PRO A 43 -1.50 -7.64 -4.74
N SER A 44 -1.03 -8.41 -5.70
CA SER A 44 -1.85 -9.43 -6.39
C SER A 44 -2.52 -10.42 -5.41
N SER A 45 -1.94 -10.57 -4.22
CA SER A 45 -2.47 -11.36 -3.11
C SER A 45 -3.46 -10.61 -2.20
N GLN A 46 -3.93 -9.41 -2.55
CA GLN A 46 -4.71 -8.52 -1.66
C GLN A 46 -5.96 -9.16 -1.01
N LYS A 47 -6.52 -10.20 -1.63
CA LYS A 47 -7.65 -10.96 -1.08
C LYS A 47 -7.24 -11.92 0.05
N ALA A 48 -5.97 -12.31 0.10
CA ALA A 48 -5.42 -13.28 1.04
C ALA A 48 -4.41 -12.67 2.02
N CYS A 49 -3.61 -11.69 1.59
CA CYS A 49 -2.64 -11.02 2.45
C CYS A 49 -3.30 -10.14 3.50
N THR A 50 -2.59 -9.94 4.61
CA THR A 50 -3.02 -9.05 5.69
C THR A 50 -2.19 -7.79 5.73
N ILE A 51 -2.74 -6.72 6.30
CA ILE A 51 -2.02 -5.45 6.42
C ILE A 51 -0.71 -5.58 7.21
N GLY A 52 -0.66 -6.44 8.22
CA GLY A 52 0.57 -6.73 8.96
C GLY A 52 1.63 -7.42 8.11
N GLY A 53 1.24 -8.29 7.19
CA GLY A 53 2.12 -8.87 6.18
C GLY A 53 2.64 -7.81 5.21
N ASN A 54 1.75 -6.94 4.72
CA ASN A 54 2.15 -5.84 3.84
C ASN A 54 3.15 -4.89 4.52
N VAL A 55 2.97 -4.61 5.81
CA VAL A 55 3.94 -3.83 6.60
C VAL A 55 5.27 -4.56 6.72
N ALA A 56 5.25 -5.87 7.03
CA ALA A 56 6.47 -6.64 7.19
C ALA A 56 7.32 -6.68 5.90
N GLU A 57 6.66 -6.84 4.74
CA GLU A 57 7.33 -6.98 3.43
C GLU A 57 7.49 -5.66 2.67
N ASN A 58 6.92 -4.56 3.15
CA ASN A 58 6.73 -3.32 2.38
C ASN A 58 6.06 -3.61 1.02
N ALA A 59 4.97 -4.35 1.05
CA ALA A 59 4.31 -4.85 -0.14
C ALA A 59 3.85 -3.73 -1.08
N GLY A 60 3.94 -4.00 -2.37
CA GLY A 60 3.43 -3.16 -3.45
C GLY A 60 2.49 -3.92 -4.37
N GLY A 61 2.13 -3.33 -5.50
CA GLY A 61 1.24 -3.91 -6.50
C GLY A 61 1.40 -3.22 -7.85
N PRO A 62 0.53 -3.48 -8.84
CA PRO A 62 0.63 -2.90 -10.18
C PRO A 62 0.58 -1.37 -10.18
N HIS A 63 -0.01 -0.75 -9.16
CA HIS A 63 -0.10 0.70 -9.05
C HIS A 63 1.09 1.37 -8.35
N CYS A 64 2.16 0.63 -8.01
CA CYS A 64 3.32 1.16 -7.26
C CYS A 64 4.01 2.35 -7.94
N LEU A 65 4.08 2.37 -9.27
CA LEU A 65 4.72 3.47 -10.00
C LEU A 65 4.05 4.82 -9.70
N ALA A 66 2.74 4.84 -9.67
CA ALA A 66 1.95 6.05 -9.45
C ALA A 66 1.68 6.31 -7.96
N LEU A 67 1.39 5.27 -7.19
CA LEU A 67 0.86 5.41 -5.84
C LEU A 67 1.87 5.04 -4.75
N GLY A 68 2.99 4.41 -5.10
CA GLY A 68 3.98 3.95 -4.13
C GLY A 68 3.63 2.59 -3.52
N VAL A 69 4.37 2.21 -2.49
CA VAL A 69 4.27 0.94 -1.77
C VAL A 69 3.69 1.16 -0.37
N THR A 70 3.60 0.12 0.45
CA THR A 70 3.00 0.18 1.80
C THR A 70 3.56 1.30 2.67
N THR A 71 4.88 1.56 2.62
CA THR A 71 5.54 2.63 3.40
C THR A 71 4.95 4.03 3.14
N ASN A 72 4.47 4.29 1.91
CA ASN A 72 3.87 5.56 1.52
C ASN A 72 2.45 5.75 2.07
N HIS A 73 1.84 4.67 2.56
CA HIS A 73 0.45 4.64 3.00
C HIS A 73 0.25 4.25 4.46
N VAL A 74 1.33 4.01 5.21
CA VAL A 74 1.28 3.80 6.66
C VAL A 74 1.73 5.09 7.34
N LEU A 75 0.89 5.65 8.22
CA LEU A 75 1.16 6.87 8.96
C LEU A 75 1.78 6.59 10.33
N GLY A 76 1.34 5.51 10.97
CA GLY A 76 1.81 5.15 12.30
C GLY A 76 1.65 3.66 12.59
N LEU A 77 2.42 3.20 13.56
CA LEU A 77 2.44 1.82 14.03
C LEU A 77 2.50 1.79 15.55
N THR A 78 1.72 0.91 16.17
CA THR A 78 1.97 0.46 17.54
C THR A 78 2.67 -0.90 17.45
N VAL A 79 3.86 -1.00 18.02
CA VAL A 79 4.76 -2.15 17.89
C VAL A 79 5.11 -2.70 19.27
N VAL A 80 5.16 -4.02 19.39
CA VAL A 80 5.76 -4.72 20.53
C VAL A 80 7.17 -5.15 20.12
N THR A 81 8.17 -4.67 20.85
CA THR A 81 9.59 -5.00 20.63
C THR A 81 9.96 -6.38 21.15
N ALA A 82 11.14 -6.86 20.84
CA ALA A 82 11.67 -8.12 21.39
C ALA A 82 11.84 -8.09 22.92
N ALA A 83 12.01 -6.91 23.54
CA ALA A 83 12.04 -6.73 24.97
C ALA A 83 10.66 -6.75 25.66
N GLY A 84 9.58 -6.75 24.87
CA GLY A 84 8.20 -6.69 25.35
C GLY A 84 7.67 -5.27 25.53
N ASP A 85 8.44 -4.25 25.19
CA ASP A 85 8.01 -2.87 25.25
C ASP A 85 7.02 -2.54 24.14
N ILE A 86 6.02 -1.72 24.47
CA ILE A 86 5.07 -1.17 23.48
C ILE A 86 5.56 0.22 23.09
N VAL A 87 5.83 0.40 21.79
CA VAL A 87 6.30 1.66 21.24
C VAL A 87 5.41 2.13 20.09
N ASN A 88 5.24 3.45 19.96
CA ASN A 88 4.53 4.07 18.87
C ASN A 88 5.54 4.68 17.90
N LEU A 89 5.44 4.33 16.61
CA LEU A 89 6.27 4.82 15.53
C LEU A 89 5.40 5.62 14.58
N GLY A 90 5.73 6.91 14.35
CA GLY A 90 4.86 7.81 13.60
C GLY A 90 3.60 8.20 14.36
N GLY A 91 2.49 8.43 13.65
CA GLY A 91 1.24 8.89 14.26
C GLY A 91 0.09 8.94 13.27
N ARG A 92 -0.76 9.97 13.36
CA ARG A 92 -1.92 10.20 12.46
C ARG A 92 -1.62 11.19 11.34
N VAL A 93 -0.41 11.74 11.32
CA VAL A 93 0.05 12.71 10.32
C VAL A 93 1.24 12.15 9.56
N ALA A 94 1.44 12.63 8.34
CA ALA A 94 2.51 12.13 7.46
C ALA A 94 3.91 12.47 7.99
N ASP A 95 4.05 13.64 8.62
CA ASP A 95 5.34 14.12 9.13
C ASP A 95 5.48 13.79 10.62
N SER A 96 6.57 13.13 10.97
CA SER A 96 6.99 12.89 12.35
C SER A 96 8.28 13.65 12.64
N PHE A 97 8.42 14.14 13.88
CA PHE A 97 9.68 14.75 14.33
C PHE A 97 10.75 13.66 14.53
N GLY A 98 11.98 13.94 14.12
CA GLY A 98 13.12 13.07 14.31
C GLY A 98 13.34 12.05 13.19
N TYR A 99 13.95 10.91 13.52
CA TYR A 99 14.21 9.84 12.54
C TYR A 99 12.93 9.10 12.17
N ASP A 100 12.80 8.71 10.91
CA ASP A 100 11.69 7.89 10.42
C ASP A 100 11.85 6.41 10.83
N LEU A 101 11.62 6.14 12.13
CA LEU A 101 11.65 4.79 12.68
C LEU A 101 10.51 3.91 12.13
N ARG A 102 9.39 4.52 11.71
CA ARG A 102 8.29 3.84 11.04
C ARG A 102 8.76 3.26 9.70
N GLY A 103 9.44 4.07 8.87
CA GLY A 103 10.01 3.61 7.60
C GLY A 103 11.08 2.54 7.80
N ALA A 104 11.88 2.62 8.87
CA ALA A 104 12.84 1.57 9.21
C ALA A 104 12.16 0.25 9.62
N PHE A 105 11.00 0.31 10.28
CA PHE A 105 10.24 -0.87 10.70
C PHE A 105 9.53 -1.55 9.54
N ILE A 106 8.99 -0.77 8.60
CA ILE A 106 8.27 -1.30 7.43
C ILE A 106 9.28 -1.99 6.49
N GLY A 107 9.02 -3.25 6.13
CA GLY A 107 9.96 -4.08 5.35
C GLY A 107 11.02 -4.80 6.20
N SER A 108 10.88 -4.79 7.54
CA SER A 108 11.80 -5.48 8.44
C SER A 108 11.55 -6.99 8.57
N GLU A 109 10.55 -7.52 7.89
CA GLU A 109 10.17 -8.95 7.91
C GLU A 109 9.95 -9.50 9.33
N GLY A 110 9.48 -8.63 10.26
CA GLY A 110 9.24 -8.99 11.65
C GLY A 110 10.49 -9.08 12.53
N THR A 111 11.68 -8.71 12.03
CA THR A 111 12.94 -8.79 12.78
C THR A 111 13.06 -7.73 13.87
N LEU A 112 12.35 -6.59 13.74
CA LEU A 112 12.39 -5.48 14.70
C LEU A 112 11.24 -5.50 15.73
N GLY A 113 10.22 -6.34 15.54
CA GLY A 113 9.09 -6.44 16.45
C GLY A 113 7.80 -6.87 15.77
N ILE A 114 6.69 -6.76 16.49
CA ILE A 114 5.35 -7.17 16.03
C ILE A 114 4.44 -5.94 16.03
N ALA A 115 3.95 -5.55 14.86
CA ALA A 115 2.92 -4.52 14.75
C ALA A 115 1.59 -5.04 15.32
N THR A 116 0.93 -4.26 16.17
CA THR A 116 -0.35 -4.58 16.79
C THR A 116 -1.48 -3.66 16.35
N GLU A 117 -1.13 -2.41 16.00
CA GLU A 117 -2.04 -1.44 15.38
C GLU A 117 -1.30 -0.72 14.27
N ILE A 118 -2.01 -0.41 13.20
CA ILE A 118 -1.48 0.22 11.99
C ILE A 118 -2.43 1.35 11.61
N VAL A 119 -1.90 2.56 11.52
CA VAL A 119 -2.62 3.71 11.00
C VAL A 119 -2.32 3.83 9.52
N VAL A 120 -3.33 3.63 8.69
CA VAL A 120 -3.21 3.68 7.23
C VAL A 120 -3.83 4.95 6.66
N LYS A 121 -3.19 5.51 5.64
CA LYS A 121 -3.71 6.60 4.82
C LYS A 121 -4.63 6.03 3.75
N LEU A 122 -5.78 6.69 3.55
CA LEU A 122 -6.75 6.38 2.51
C LEU A 122 -6.69 7.43 1.40
N LEU A 123 -6.94 7.01 0.18
CA LEU A 123 -7.03 7.89 -0.98
C LEU A 123 -8.47 7.99 -1.48
N PRO A 124 -8.88 9.12 -2.09
CA PRO A 124 -10.17 9.21 -2.75
C PRO A 124 -10.19 8.31 -3.99
N VAL A 125 -11.32 7.63 -4.20
CA VAL A 125 -11.55 6.85 -5.41
C VAL A 125 -11.50 7.79 -6.62
N PRO A 126 -10.77 7.44 -7.70
CA PRO A 126 -10.71 8.25 -8.90
C PRO A 126 -12.10 8.45 -9.51
N ALA A 127 -12.37 9.67 -10.00
CA ALA A 127 -13.66 9.98 -10.63
C ALA A 127 -13.92 9.20 -11.92
N SER A 128 -12.84 8.83 -12.63
CA SER A 128 -12.90 8.00 -13.83
C SER A 128 -11.58 7.24 -14.03
N VAL A 129 -11.67 6.11 -14.70
CA VAL A 129 -10.52 5.30 -15.11
C VAL A 129 -10.67 5.02 -16.61
N VAL A 130 -9.58 5.21 -17.36
CA VAL A 130 -9.51 4.85 -18.79
C VAL A 130 -8.44 3.79 -18.93
N THR A 131 -8.79 2.68 -19.59
CA THR A 131 -7.86 1.60 -19.91
C THR A 131 -7.55 1.64 -21.40
N LEU A 132 -6.27 1.62 -21.74
CA LEU A 132 -5.77 1.57 -23.11
C LEU A 132 -5.06 0.25 -23.35
N LEU A 133 -5.29 -0.35 -24.51
CA LEU A 133 -4.53 -1.49 -25.00
C LEU A 133 -3.74 -1.05 -26.22
N ALA A 134 -2.43 -1.22 -26.19
CA ALA A 134 -1.54 -0.97 -27.30
C ALA A 134 -0.92 -2.30 -27.76
N ILE A 135 -0.90 -2.54 -29.06
CA ILE A 135 -0.35 -3.75 -29.69
C ILE A 135 0.92 -3.34 -30.43
N PHE A 136 1.99 -4.09 -30.21
CA PHE A 136 3.30 -3.86 -30.82
C PHE A 136 3.79 -5.11 -31.53
N ASP A 137 4.63 -4.95 -32.54
CA ASP A 137 5.22 -6.07 -33.30
C ASP A 137 6.33 -6.76 -32.48
N GLY A 138 6.95 -6.07 -31.50
CA GLY A 138 8.01 -6.61 -30.65
C GLY A 138 8.07 -5.99 -29.28
N VAL A 139 8.76 -6.69 -28.38
CA VAL A 139 8.96 -6.27 -26.98
C VAL A 139 9.77 -4.97 -26.89
N ARG A 140 10.67 -4.73 -27.86
CA ARG A 140 11.51 -3.55 -27.88
C ARG A 140 10.69 -2.27 -28.07
N GLU A 141 9.80 -2.24 -29.05
CA GLU A 141 8.94 -1.10 -29.34
C GLU A 141 7.99 -0.82 -28.17
N ALA A 142 7.47 -1.88 -27.54
CA ALA A 142 6.66 -1.76 -26.33
C ALA A 142 7.46 -1.11 -25.19
N SER A 143 8.69 -1.57 -24.91
CA SER A 143 9.56 -1.03 -23.86
C SER A 143 9.98 0.43 -24.12
N GLU A 144 10.29 0.77 -25.37
CA GLU A 144 10.62 2.14 -25.78
C GLU A 144 9.41 3.07 -25.58
N THR A 145 8.20 2.57 -25.86
CA THR A 145 6.96 3.32 -25.64
C THR A 145 6.73 3.61 -24.15
N VAL A 146 6.89 2.60 -23.28
CA VAL A 146 6.79 2.77 -21.82
C VAL A 146 7.78 3.85 -21.35
N SER A 147 9.04 3.76 -21.76
CA SER A 147 10.08 4.73 -21.43
C SER A 147 9.73 6.14 -21.89
N SER A 148 9.19 6.27 -23.10
CA SER A 148 8.80 7.55 -23.69
C SER A 148 7.62 8.20 -22.97
N ILE A 149 6.63 7.41 -22.53
CA ILE A 149 5.49 7.89 -21.73
C ILE A 149 5.99 8.50 -20.42
N ILE A 150 6.86 7.80 -19.71
CA ILE A 150 7.43 8.29 -18.45
C ILE A 150 8.32 9.52 -18.69
N ALA A 151 9.16 9.51 -19.72
CA ALA A 151 10.02 10.65 -20.09
C ALA A 151 9.19 11.90 -20.46
N ALA A 152 7.98 11.74 -20.98
CA ALA A 152 7.05 12.83 -21.24
C ALA A 152 6.35 13.36 -19.98
N GLY A 153 6.69 12.85 -18.79
CA GLY A 153 6.12 13.28 -17.51
C GLY A 153 4.74 12.70 -17.22
N MET A 154 4.28 11.73 -18.02
CA MET A 154 3.03 11.03 -17.78
C MET A 154 3.29 9.82 -16.90
N VAL A 155 2.59 9.73 -15.76
CA VAL A 155 2.66 8.59 -14.84
C VAL A 155 1.28 7.92 -14.81
N PRO A 156 1.04 6.90 -15.65
CA PRO A 156 -0.20 6.13 -15.61
C PRO A 156 -0.37 5.41 -14.27
N ALA A 157 -1.61 5.16 -13.88
CA ALA A 157 -1.92 4.45 -12.64
C ALA A 157 -1.27 3.06 -12.60
N ALA A 158 -1.30 2.35 -13.73
CA ALA A 158 -0.56 1.10 -13.95
C ALA A 158 -0.15 0.99 -15.42
N MET A 159 0.94 0.31 -15.68
CA MET A 159 1.35 -0.15 -17.02
C MET A 159 1.81 -1.59 -16.90
N GLU A 160 1.22 -2.45 -17.69
CA GLU A 160 1.58 -3.86 -17.76
C GLU A 160 1.90 -4.24 -19.20
N MET A 161 2.93 -5.03 -19.36
CA MET A 161 3.34 -5.55 -20.68
C MET A 161 3.26 -7.07 -20.66
N MET A 162 2.60 -7.64 -21.66
CA MET A 162 2.53 -9.08 -21.87
C MET A 162 3.21 -9.42 -23.17
N ASP A 163 4.09 -10.38 -23.15
CA ASP A 163 4.72 -10.91 -24.36
C ASP A 163 3.90 -12.08 -24.93
N ARG A 164 4.34 -12.55 -26.11
CA ARG A 164 3.66 -13.64 -26.84
C ARG A 164 3.67 -14.98 -26.11
N VAL A 165 4.56 -15.15 -25.11
CA VAL A 165 4.68 -16.39 -24.34
C VAL A 165 3.73 -16.35 -23.14
N THR A 166 3.41 -15.15 -22.65
CA THR A 166 2.51 -14.93 -21.51
C THR A 166 1.04 -14.97 -21.92
N LEU A 167 0.73 -14.73 -23.20
CA LEU A 167 -0.61 -14.81 -23.79
C LEU A 167 -0.96 -16.23 -24.24
#